data_2b5e88304aecdbb4d1775620d5e1dd57
#
_entry.id   2b5e88304aecdbb4d1775620d5e1dd57
#
_cell.length_a   1.000
_cell.length_b   1.000
_cell.length_c   1.000
_cell.angle_alpha   90.00
_cell.angle_beta   90.00
_cell.angle_gamma   90.00
#
_symmetry.space_group_name_H-M   'P 1'
#
loop_
_entity.id
_entity.type
_entity.pdbx_description
1 polymer ?
#
loop_
_entity_poly.entity_id
_entity_poly.type
_entity_poly.pdbx_seq_one_letter_code
_entity_poly.pdbx_strand_id
1 'polypeptide(L)'
;MTDRYAVIGHPIAHSRSPSIHARFAAQTGQDLAYDRLLAPLDGFEATARAFFAEGGRGLNVTLPFKEQAFSIADVRSPRVQAAGAANTLAWDGRTLFADNTDGLGLVRDLTGRWGQVLAGATVLMLGAGGAARGVVLPLLEAGVGRILVANRTIARAQALAARFADARVEGGGFDRLAQDAPADALLINATSAGLAEQGLPVPPAVYRRARFAYDMVYGAEPTAFLREARAAGCPASADG
;
A
#
# COMPACT_ATOMS: atom_id res chain seq x y z
N MET A 1 -29.39 3.78 14.09
CA MET A 1 -28.63 2.53 14.43
C MET A 1 -27.19 2.79 14.00
N THR A 2 -26.25 2.68 14.90
CA THR A 2 -24.83 2.97 14.63
C THR A 2 -24.25 1.98 13.62
N ASP A 3 -23.72 2.47 12.51
CA ASP A 3 -23.11 1.62 11.47
C ASP A 3 -21.75 1.10 11.95
N ARG A 4 -21.50 -0.20 11.74
CA ARG A 4 -20.27 -0.88 12.20
C ARG A 4 -19.29 -1.07 11.09
N TYR A 5 -18.05 -0.62 11.32
CA TYR A 5 -16.90 -0.77 10.43
C TYR A 5 -15.68 -1.28 11.21
N ALA A 6 -14.70 -1.84 10.52
CA ALA A 6 -13.45 -2.22 11.15
C ALA A 6 -12.27 -2.21 10.17
N VAL A 7 -11.07 -2.25 10.71
CA VAL A 7 -9.86 -2.62 9.96
C VAL A 7 -9.48 -4.06 10.33
N ILE A 8 -9.32 -4.93 9.33
CA ILE A 8 -8.94 -6.33 9.48
C ILE A 8 -7.51 -6.56 9.02
N GLY A 9 -6.70 -7.26 9.81
CA GLY A 9 -5.29 -7.55 9.52
C GLY A 9 -4.65 -8.50 10.52
N HIS A 10 -3.34 -8.80 10.29
CA HIS A 10 -2.53 -9.62 11.19
C HIS A 10 -1.03 -9.24 11.09
N PRO A 11 -0.43 -8.61 12.15
CA PRO A 11 -1.08 -8.06 13.36
C PRO A 11 -1.89 -6.79 13.06
N ILE A 12 -2.77 -6.37 13.98
CA ILE A 12 -3.66 -5.22 13.77
C ILE A 12 -3.66 -4.20 14.92
N ALA A 13 -3.09 -4.55 16.07
CA ALA A 13 -3.17 -3.74 17.28
C ALA A 13 -2.61 -2.30 17.12
N HIS A 14 -1.62 -2.13 16.24
CA HIS A 14 -0.94 -0.85 15.98
C HIS A 14 -1.73 0.08 15.05
N SER A 15 -2.80 -0.39 14.38
CA SER A 15 -3.54 0.40 13.40
C SER A 15 -4.14 1.68 14.02
N ARG A 16 -3.96 2.81 13.34
CA ARG A 16 -4.54 4.10 13.71
C ARG A 16 -5.93 4.34 13.09
N SER A 17 -6.41 3.42 12.24
CA SER A 17 -7.69 3.56 11.54
C SER A 17 -8.87 3.89 12.47
N PRO A 18 -9.05 3.29 13.65
CA PRO A 18 -10.16 3.65 14.54
C PRO A 18 -10.15 5.12 14.93
N SER A 19 -9.00 5.68 15.30
CA SER A 19 -8.92 7.10 15.69
C SER A 19 -9.10 8.05 14.49
N ILE A 20 -8.67 7.64 13.30
CA ILE A 20 -8.84 8.41 12.07
C ILE A 20 -10.33 8.45 11.69
N HIS A 21 -10.99 7.29 11.66
CA HIS A 21 -12.41 7.20 11.30
C HIS A 21 -13.32 7.85 12.33
N ALA A 22 -12.98 7.81 13.62
CA ALA A 22 -13.71 8.57 14.64
C ALA A 22 -13.67 10.09 14.38
N ARG A 23 -12.52 10.61 13.92
CA ARG A 23 -12.40 12.02 13.51
C ARG A 23 -13.21 12.33 12.25
N PHE A 24 -13.19 11.45 11.25
CA PHE A 24 -14.00 11.61 10.05
C PHE A 24 -15.48 11.59 10.38
N ALA A 25 -15.95 10.67 11.24
CA ALA A 25 -17.31 10.60 11.71
C ALA A 25 -17.76 11.90 12.38
N ALA A 26 -16.93 12.43 13.29
CA ALA A 26 -17.21 13.71 13.95
C ALA A 26 -17.30 14.89 12.97
N GLN A 27 -16.40 14.94 11.97
CA GLN A 27 -16.39 16.00 10.95
C GLN A 27 -17.58 15.95 10.00
N THR A 28 -18.10 14.75 9.73
CA THR A 28 -19.17 14.52 8.74
C THR A 28 -20.54 14.30 9.39
N GLY A 29 -20.61 14.28 10.74
CA GLY A 29 -21.84 14.05 11.49
C GLY A 29 -22.40 12.62 11.34
N GLN A 30 -21.54 11.63 11.07
CA GLN A 30 -21.97 10.25 10.89
C GLN A 30 -21.93 9.46 12.19
N ASP A 31 -22.99 8.67 12.45
CA ASP A 31 -23.08 7.75 13.59
C ASP A 31 -22.47 6.40 13.18
N LEU A 32 -21.19 6.20 13.47
CA LEU A 32 -20.48 4.96 13.19
C LEU A 32 -19.56 4.52 14.33
N ALA A 33 -19.40 3.21 14.47
CA ALA A 33 -18.39 2.54 15.28
C ALA A 33 -17.32 1.93 14.39
N TYR A 34 -16.06 2.12 14.76
CA TYR A 34 -14.95 1.60 13.96
C TYR A 34 -13.93 0.89 14.85
N ASP A 35 -13.70 -0.41 14.60
CA ASP A 35 -12.91 -1.28 15.45
C ASP A 35 -11.67 -1.87 14.73
N ARG A 36 -10.85 -2.59 15.49
CA ARG A 36 -9.78 -3.47 14.98
C ARG A 36 -10.25 -4.91 15.03
N LEU A 37 -10.10 -5.63 13.92
CA LEU A 37 -10.48 -7.03 13.79
C LEU A 37 -9.23 -7.85 13.48
N LEU A 38 -8.76 -8.62 14.46
CA LEU A 38 -7.66 -9.54 14.27
C LEU A 38 -8.17 -10.82 13.60
N ALA A 39 -7.65 -11.17 12.43
CA ALA A 39 -7.95 -12.44 11.78
C ALA A 39 -6.76 -13.40 11.89
N PRO A 40 -7.00 -14.72 12.11
CA PRO A 40 -5.97 -15.73 11.92
C PRO A 40 -5.42 -15.72 10.49
N LEU A 41 -4.17 -16.14 10.29
CA LEU A 41 -3.54 -16.13 8.96
C LEU A 41 -4.28 -16.99 7.92
N ASP A 42 -4.93 -18.04 8.37
CA ASP A 42 -5.76 -18.98 7.60
C ASP A 42 -7.27 -18.74 7.74
N GLY A 43 -7.69 -17.72 8.51
CA GLY A 43 -9.09 -17.46 8.89
C GLY A 43 -9.69 -16.16 8.37
N PHE A 44 -9.05 -15.46 7.44
CA PHE A 44 -9.49 -14.14 6.96
C PHE A 44 -10.94 -14.15 6.45
N GLU A 45 -11.26 -15.05 5.52
CA GLU A 45 -12.60 -15.09 4.91
C GLU A 45 -13.68 -15.37 5.94
N ALA A 46 -13.48 -16.36 6.82
CA ALA A 46 -14.43 -16.69 7.87
C ALA A 46 -14.66 -15.51 8.83
N THR A 47 -13.57 -14.82 9.22
CA THR A 47 -13.64 -13.65 10.10
C THR A 47 -14.38 -12.48 9.43
N ALA A 48 -14.10 -12.22 8.15
CA ALA A 48 -14.77 -11.15 7.40
C ALA A 48 -16.27 -11.44 7.22
N ARG A 49 -16.63 -12.67 6.84
CA ARG A 49 -18.03 -13.07 6.67
C ARG A 49 -18.81 -13.03 7.99
N ALA A 50 -18.20 -13.47 9.10
CA ALA A 50 -18.82 -13.37 10.43
C ALA A 50 -19.10 -11.90 10.81
N PHE A 51 -18.15 -11.00 10.59
CA PHE A 51 -18.33 -9.57 10.85
C PHE A 51 -19.52 -8.98 10.07
N PHE A 52 -19.66 -9.33 8.78
CA PHE A 52 -20.79 -8.87 7.97
C PHE A 52 -22.12 -9.51 8.39
N ALA A 53 -22.12 -10.79 8.75
CA ALA A 53 -23.30 -11.48 9.28
C ALA A 53 -23.81 -10.87 10.61
N GLU A 54 -22.91 -10.33 11.41
CA GLU A 54 -23.21 -9.61 12.65
C GLU A 54 -23.60 -8.13 12.44
N GLY A 55 -23.86 -7.71 11.21
CA GLY A 55 -24.31 -6.37 10.87
C GLY A 55 -23.21 -5.36 10.55
N GLY A 56 -21.98 -5.83 10.28
CA GLY A 56 -20.91 -4.98 9.75
C GLY A 56 -21.25 -4.44 8.36
N ARG A 57 -20.84 -3.21 8.08
CA ARG A 57 -21.11 -2.52 6.81
C ARG A 57 -19.89 -2.47 5.91
N GLY A 58 -18.68 -2.39 6.48
CA GLY A 58 -17.46 -2.32 5.70
C GLY A 58 -16.21 -2.65 6.49
N LEU A 59 -15.18 -3.09 5.76
CA LEU A 59 -13.87 -3.41 6.30
C LEU A 59 -12.80 -2.68 5.50
N ASN A 60 -11.87 -1.99 6.17
CA ASN A 60 -10.56 -1.78 5.59
C ASN A 60 -9.72 -3.04 5.78
N VAL A 61 -8.98 -3.42 4.75
CA VAL A 61 -8.14 -4.61 4.76
C VAL A 61 -6.67 -4.22 4.64
N THR A 62 -5.89 -4.70 5.60
CA THR A 62 -4.44 -4.51 5.58
C THR A 62 -3.71 -5.84 5.49
N LEU A 63 -2.38 -5.80 5.64
CA LEU A 63 -1.54 -6.99 5.52
C LEU A 63 -2.00 -8.11 6.49
N PRO A 64 -1.85 -9.38 6.07
CA PRO A 64 -1.40 -9.84 4.75
C PRO A 64 -2.55 -10.09 3.76
N PHE A 65 -3.77 -9.65 4.03
CA PHE A 65 -5.03 -10.17 3.49
C PHE A 65 -5.55 -9.48 2.22
N LYS A 66 -4.86 -8.47 1.66
CA LYS A 66 -5.38 -7.70 0.50
C LYS A 66 -5.66 -8.56 -0.75
N GLU A 67 -4.87 -9.62 -0.98
CA GLU A 67 -5.10 -10.56 -2.08
C GLU A 67 -6.28 -11.49 -1.79
N GLN A 68 -6.47 -11.92 -0.54
CA GLN A 68 -7.63 -12.70 -0.13
C GLN A 68 -8.91 -11.87 -0.21
N ALA A 69 -8.87 -10.59 0.17
CA ALA A 69 -10.00 -9.68 0.04
C ALA A 69 -10.42 -9.50 -1.43
N PHE A 70 -9.46 -9.44 -2.36
CA PHE A 70 -9.76 -9.49 -3.79
C PHE A 70 -10.53 -10.76 -4.17
N SER A 71 -10.10 -11.91 -3.65
CA SER A 71 -10.65 -13.22 -4.05
C SER A 71 -12.10 -13.42 -3.61
N ILE A 72 -12.46 -12.96 -2.38
CA ILE A 72 -13.78 -13.20 -1.78
C ILE A 72 -14.86 -12.20 -2.25
N ALA A 73 -14.49 -11.11 -2.91
CA ALA A 73 -15.43 -10.08 -3.34
C ALA A 73 -16.26 -10.52 -4.55
N ASP A 74 -17.56 -10.21 -4.54
CA ASP A 74 -18.49 -10.48 -5.64
C ASP A 74 -18.30 -9.45 -6.77
N VAL A 75 -18.16 -8.18 -6.40
CA VAL A 75 -17.96 -7.06 -7.34
C VAL A 75 -16.65 -6.35 -7.01
N ARG A 76 -15.88 -6.08 -8.05
CA ARG A 76 -14.54 -5.50 -7.96
C ARG A 76 -14.45 -4.23 -8.77
N SER A 77 -13.95 -3.14 -8.18
CA SER A 77 -13.67 -1.93 -8.93
C SER A 77 -12.57 -2.15 -9.98
N PRO A 78 -12.47 -1.30 -11.03
CA PRO A 78 -11.37 -1.39 -12.00
C PRO A 78 -9.99 -1.37 -11.35
N ARG A 79 -9.79 -0.60 -10.28
CA ARG A 79 -8.53 -0.54 -9.52
C ARG A 79 -8.19 -1.87 -8.86
N VAL A 80 -9.18 -2.52 -8.27
CA VAL A 80 -9.03 -3.85 -7.65
C VAL A 80 -8.74 -4.92 -8.69
N GLN A 81 -9.42 -4.87 -9.84
CA GLN A 81 -9.14 -5.79 -10.94
C GLN A 81 -7.70 -5.66 -11.44
N ALA A 82 -7.23 -4.44 -11.63
CA ALA A 82 -5.84 -4.19 -12.04
C ALA A 82 -4.84 -4.66 -10.98
N ALA A 83 -5.07 -4.31 -9.70
CA ALA A 83 -4.16 -4.65 -8.61
C ALA A 83 -4.16 -6.15 -8.26
N GLY A 84 -5.31 -6.84 -8.35
CA GLY A 84 -5.51 -8.16 -7.75
C GLY A 84 -5.37 -8.12 -6.22
N ALA A 85 -5.69 -6.98 -5.62
CA ALA A 85 -5.63 -6.75 -4.18
C ALA A 85 -6.63 -5.66 -3.79
N ALA A 86 -7.35 -5.85 -2.68
CA ALA A 86 -8.31 -4.91 -2.15
C ALA A 86 -7.90 -4.43 -0.75
N ASN A 87 -8.04 -3.14 -0.47
CA ASN A 87 -7.89 -2.58 0.87
C ASN A 87 -9.21 -2.17 1.50
N THR A 88 -10.33 -2.29 0.77
CA THR A 88 -11.66 -1.90 1.20
C THR A 88 -12.67 -2.93 0.75
N LEU A 89 -13.52 -3.37 1.67
CA LEU A 89 -14.68 -4.20 1.42
C LEU A 89 -15.93 -3.47 1.94
N ALA A 90 -17.00 -3.44 1.15
CA ALA A 90 -18.28 -2.88 1.53
C ALA A 90 -19.40 -3.90 1.30
N TRP A 91 -20.30 -4.02 2.26
CA TRP A 91 -21.43 -4.95 2.25
C TRP A 91 -22.76 -4.21 2.22
N ASP A 92 -23.58 -4.45 1.22
CA ASP A 92 -24.92 -3.85 1.08
C ASP A 92 -26.06 -4.71 1.65
N GLY A 93 -25.75 -5.86 2.25
CA GLY A 93 -26.71 -6.85 2.74
C GLY A 93 -26.88 -8.03 1.78
N ARG A 94 -26.32 -7.96 0.56
CA ARG A 94 -26.41 -9.00 -0.47
C ARG A 94 -25.11 -9.23 -1.22
N THR A 95 -24.39 -8.16 -1.52
CA THR A 95 -23.22 -8.15 -2.41
C THR A 95 -22.01 -7.59 -1.68
N LEU A 96 -20.87 -8.26 -1.80
CA LEU A 96 -19.60 -7.81 -1.26
C LEU A 96 -18.79 -7.08 -2.34
N PHE A 97 -18.67 -5.77 -2.18
CA PHE A 97 -17.91 -4.90 -3.07
C PHE A 97 -16.48 -4.74 -2.58
N ALA A 98 -15.53 -4.71 -3.51
CA ALA A 98 -14.13 -4.45 -3.20
C ALA A 98 -13.59 -3.24 -3.95
N ASP A 99 -12.80 -2.43 -3.25
CA ASP A 99 -12.04 -1.32 -3.81
C ASP A 99 -10.59 -1.28 -3.28
N ASN A 100 -9.75 -0.50 -3.96
CA ASN A 100 -8.39 -0.23 -3.52
C ASN A 100 -8.10 1.27 -3.62
N THR A 101 -7.96 1.91 -2.47
CA THR A 101 -7.73 3.34 -2.33
C THR A 101 -6.27 3.70 -2.02
N ASP A 102 -5.39 2.71 -1.80
CA ASP A 102 -3.99 2.92 -1.41
C ASP A 102 -3.26 3.83 -2.41
N GLY A 103 -3.42 3.54 -3.70
CA GLY A 103 -2.72 4.28 -4.74
C GLY A 103 -3.22 5.71 -4.92
N LEU A 104 -4.53 5.94 -4.77
CA LEU A 104 -5.07 7.30 -4.78
C LEU A 104 -4.56 8.11 -3.58
N GLY A 105 -4.47 7.47 -2.40
CA GLY A 105 -3.90 8.06 -1.20
C GLY A 105 -2.43 8.43 -1.42
N LEU A 106 -1.62 7.49 -1.90
CA LEU A 106 -0.20 7.71 -2.18
C LEU A 106 0.03 8.86 -3.18
N VAL A 107 -0.68 8.86 -4.31
CA VAL A 107 -0.54 9.91 -5.33
C VAL A 107 -0.90 11.28 -4.76
N ARG A 108 -2.01 11.38 -3.99
CA ARG A 108 -2.41 12.64 -3.35
C ARG A 108 -1.40 13.13 -2.32
N ASP A 109 -0.84 12.22 -1.52
CA ASP A 109 0.15 12.60 -0.51
C ASP A 109 1.45 13.06 -1.17
N LEU A 110 1.97 12.28 -2.13
CA LEU A 110 3.18 12.66 -2.87
C LEU A 110 3.04 14.01 -3.57
N THR A 111 1.93 14.25 -4.26
CA THR A 111 1.75 15.48 -5.05
C THR A 111 1.29 16.67 -4.21
N GLY A 112 0.31 16.47 -3.32
CA GLY A 112 -0.31 17.54 -2.54
C GLY A 112 0.50 17.94 -1.32
N ARG A 113 0.94 16.98 -0.49
CA ARG A 113 1.67 17.26 0.73
C ARG A 113 3.16 17.46 0.49
N TRP A 114 3.75 16.62 -0.36
CA TRP A 114 5.20 16.59 -0.58
C TRP A 114 5.62 17.29 -1.88
N GLY A 115 4.70 17.80 -2.66
CA GLY A 115 4.98 18.58 -3.87
C GLY A 115 5.73 17.81 -4.95
N GLN A 116 5.66 16.47 -4.95
CA GLN A 116 6.41 15.65 -5.90
C GLN A 116 5.75 15.70 -7.29
N VAL A 117 6.53 15.94 -8.32
CA VAL A 117 6.09 15.84 -9.72
C VAL A 117 6.20 14.38 -10.15
N LEU A 118 5.06 13.76 -10.48
CA LEU A 118 5.00 12.37 -10.92
C LEU A 118 5.11 12.20 -12.43
N ALA A 119 4.68 13.18 -13.21
CA ALA A 119 4.73 13.11 -14.67
C ALA A 119 6.17 12.94 -15.18
N GLY A 120 6.41 11.88 -15.96
CA GLY A 120 7.72 11.49 -16.46
C GLY A 120 8.71 10.94 -15.43
N ALA A 121 8.35 10.91 -14.15
CA ALA A 121 9.23 10.44 -13.09
C ALA A 121 9.58 8.95 -13.22
N THR A 122 10.74 8.56 -12.67
CA THR A 122 11.06 7.16 -12.40
C THR A 122 10.76 6.84 -10.95
N VAL A 123 10.02 5.77 -10.72
CA VAL A 123 9.73 5.20 -9.40
C VAL A 123 10.50 3.91 -9.20
N LEU A 124 11.28 3.82 -8.13
CA LEU A 124 11.89 2.58 -7.64
C LEU A 124 10.99 2.03 -6.55
N MET A 125 10.21 1.00 -6.86
CA MET A 125 9.25 0.38 -5.96
C MET A 125 9.88 -0.82 -5.27
N LEU A 126 10.00 -0.78 -3.95
CA LEU A 126 10.51 -1.89 -3.15
C LEU A 126 9.36 -2.75 -2.67
N GLY A 127 9.35 -4.03 -3.08
CA GLY A 127 8.30 -4.98 -2.75
C GLY A 127 7.31 -5.22 -3.90
N ALA A 128 6.68 -6.41 -3.88
CA ALA A 128 5.69 -6.85 -4.88
C ALA A 128 4.45 -7.49 -4.22
N GLY A 129 4.13 -7.06 -3.00
CA GLY A 129 2.95 -7.49 -2.25
C GLY A 129 1.71 -6.66 -2.56
N GLY A 130 0.64 -6.87 -1.78
CA GLY A 130 -0.65 -6.18 -1.98
C GLY A 130 -0.58 -4.65 -1.95
N ALA A 131 0.33 -4.07 -1.16
CA ALA A 131 0.55 -2.63 -1.15
C ALA A 131 1.12 -2.14 -2.49
N ALA A 132 2.22 -2.76 -2.97
CA ALA A 132 2.81 -2.41 -4.27
C ALA A 132 1.79 -2.58 -5.42
N ARG A 133 1.02 -3.66 -5.42
CA ARG A 133 -0.03 -3.92 -6.43
C ARG A 133 -1.05 -2.79 -6.50
N GLY A 134 -1.48 -2.27 -5.33
CA GLY A 134 -2.51 -1.23 -5.24
C GLY A 134 -2.08 0.13 -5.76
N VAL A 135 -0.78 0.40 -5.87
CA VAL A 135 -0.28 1.74 -6.19
C VAL A 135 0.27 1.87 -7.62
N VAL A 136 0.55 0.75 -8.32
CA VAL A 136 1.12 0.80 -9.67
C VAL A 136 0.20 1.51 -10.66
N LEU A 137 -1.07 1.11 -10.77
CA LEU A 137 -2.00 1.75 -11.72
C LEU A 137 -2.18 3.24 -11.46
N PRO A 138 -2.47 3.71 -10.22
CA PRO A 138 -2.57 5.13 -9.93
C PRO A 138 -1.30 5.93 -10.23
N LEU A 139 -0.11 5.36 -10.05
CA LEU A 139 1.14 6.00 -10.44
C LEU A 139 1.26 6.13 -11.97
N LEU A 140 0.87 5.10 -12.72
CA LEU A 140 0.84 5.14 -14.19
C LEU A 140 -0.16 6.19 -14.70
N GLU A 141 -1.35 6.26 -14.09
CA GLU A 141 -2.40 7.27 -14.39
C GLU A 141 -1.93 8.69 -14.04
N ALA A 142 -1.11 8.85 -13.01
CA ALA A 142 -0.47 10.13 -12.66
C ALA A 142 0.70 10.49 -13.60
N GLY A 143 0.95 9.71 -14.65
CA GLY A 143 1.93 10.00 -15.68
C GLY A 143 3.36 9.57 -15.36
N VAL A 144 3.58 8.70 -14.37
CA VAL A 144 4.92 8.14 -14.11
C VAL A 144 5.48 7.49 -15.37
N GLY A 145 6.72 7.86 -15.72
CA GLY A 145 7.38 7.41 -16.95
C GLY A 145 7.98 6.01 -16.86
N ARG A 146 8.38 5.58 -15.65
CA ARG A 146 8.96 4.25 -15.41
C ARG A 146 8.73 3.81 -13.97
N ILE A 147 8.39 2.54 -13.76
CA ILE A 147 8.31 1.89 -12.46
C ILE A 147 9.20 0.64 -12.47
N LEU A 148 10.28 0.64 -11.70
CA LEU A 148 11.10 -0.53 -11.46
C LEU A 148 10.70 -1.16 -10.13
N VAL A 149 10.06 -2.32 -10.19
CA VAL A 149 9.69 -3.10 -9.01
C VAL A 149 10.84 -4.00 -8.62
N ALA A 150 11.42 -3.78 -7.45
CA ALA A 150 12.48 -4.62 -6.90
C ALA A 150 11.95 -5.46 -5.74
N ASN A 151 12.15 -6.78 -5.79
CA ASN A 151 11.70 -7.68 -4.74
C ASN A 151 12.71 -8.80 -4.48
N ARG A 152 12.78 -9.29 -3.24
CA ARG A 152 13.63 -10.42 -2.85
C ARG A 152 13.36 -11.67 -3.69
N THR A 153 12.09 -11.97 -3.95
CA THR A 153 11.67 -13.02 -4.89
C THR A 153 11.43 -12.39 -6.25
N ILE A 154 12.39 -12.50 -7.16
CA ILE A 154 12.37 -11.86 -8.49
C ILE A 154 11.08 -12.21 -9.26
N ALA A 155 10.66 -13.47 -9.22
CA ALA A 155 9.46 -13.93 -9.90
C ALA A 155 8.18 -13.17 -9.47
N ARG A 156 8.10 -12.71 -8.22
CA ARG A 156 6.97 -11.88 -7.75
C ARG A 156 6.99 -10.49 -8.37
N ALA A 157 8.16 -9.86 -8.51
CA ALA A 157 8.29 -8.56 -9.16
C ALA A 157 7.94 -8.65 -10.65
N GLN A 158 8.43 -9.69 -11.32
CA GLN A 158 8.12 -9.96 -12.72
C GLN A 158 6.63 -10.26 -12.95
N ALA A 159 6.00 -11.06 -12.07
CA ALA A 159 4.58 -11.33 -12.14
C ALA A 159 3.74 -10.06 -11.89
N LEU A 160 4.19 -9.17 -11.00
CA LEU A 160 3.55 -7.87 -10.80
C LEU A 160 3.65 -7.00 -12.06
N ALA A 161 4.82 -6.87 -12.66
CA ALA A 161 5.00 -6.12 -13.90
C ALA A 161 4.13 -6.67 -15.03
N ALA A 162 4.17 -7.99 -15.26
CA ALA A 162 3.38 -8.66 -16.29
C ALA A 162 1.85 -8.46 -16.12
N ARG A 163 1.38 -8.32 -14.88
CA ARG A 163 -0.04 -8.09 -14.59
C ARG A 163 -0.58 -6.79 -15.19
N PHE A 164 0.24 -5.75 -15.23
CA PHE A 164 -0.17 -4.44 -15.77
C PHE A 164 -0.02 -4.37 -17.29
N ALA A 165 0.78 -5.25 -17.90
CA ALA A 165 1.05 -5.29 -19.34
C ALA A 165 1.42 -3.90 -19.92
N ASP A 166 2.12 -3.08 -19.13
CA ASP A 166 2.56 -1.74 -19.49
C ASP A 166 4.10 -1.71 -19.54
N ALA A 167 4.66 -1.28 -20.66
CA ALA A 167 6.10 -1.26 -20.89
C ALA A 167 6.87 -0.35 -19.90
N ARG A 168 6.18 0.55 -19.22
CA ARG A 168 6.74 1.38 -18.15
C ARG A 168 7.01 0.62 -16.86
N VAL A 169 6.45 -0.58 -16.68
CA VAL A 169 6.58 -1.38 -15.45
C VAL A 169 7.53 -2.54 -15.68
N GLU A 170 8.63 -2.56 -14.95
CA GLU A 170 9.64 -3.61 -14.99
C GLU A 170 9.78 -4.29 -13.63
N GLY A 171 10.01 -5.59 -13.60
CA GLY A 171 10.22 -6.37 -12.39
C GLY A 171 11.60 -7.00 -12.33
N GLY A 172 12.25 -6.95 -11.14
CA GLY A 172 13.57 -7.55 -10.95
C GLY A 172 13.94 -7.75 -9.48
N GLY A 173 15.20 -8.07 -9.26
CA GLY A 173 15.83 -8.17 -7.95
C GLY A 173 16.34 -6.82 -7.45
N PHE A 174 16.76 -6.77 -6.18
CA PHE A 174 17.37 -5.57 -5.59
C PHE A 174 18.73 -5.22 -6.23
N ASP A 175 19.41 -6.19 -6.83
CA ASP A 175 20.66 -6.00 -7.61
C ASP A 175 20.47 -5.03 -8.78
N ARG A 176 19.29 -5.04 -9.41
CA ARG A 176 18.96 -4.10 -10.47
C ARG A 176 18.92 -2.64 -10.02
N LEU A 177 18.61 -2.38 -8.75
CA LEU A 177 18.59 -1.00 -8.22
C LEU A 177 19.97 -0.32 -8.36
N ALA A 178 21.05 -1.05 -8.14
CA ALA A 178 22.41 -0.51 -8.28
C ALA A 178 22.77 -0.13 -9.72
N GLN A 179 22.23 -0.89 -10.68
CA GLN A 179 22.53 -0.75 -12.11
C GLN A 179 21.58 0.23 -12.80
N ASP A 180 20.28 0.13 -12.52
CA ASP A 180 19.21 0.76 -13.27
C ASP A 180 18.60 1.98 -12.60
N ALA A 181 18.98 2.29 -11.32
CA ALA A 181 18.45 3.45 -10.61
C ALA A 181 19.01 4.76 -11.20
N PRO A 182 18.19 5.58 -11.88
CA PRO A 182 18.64 6.88 -12.35
C PRO A 182 18.83 7.84 -11.18
N ALA A 183 19.53 8.93 -11.44
CA ALA A 183 19.45 10.09 -10.56
C ALA A 183 18.02 10.64 -10.55
N ASP A 184 17.63 11.26 -9.44
CA ASP A 184 16.34 11.94 -9.29
C ASP A 184 15.11 11.00 -9.28
N ALA A 185 15.29 9.70 -8.96
CA ALA A 185 14.17 8.77 -8.81
C ALA A 185 13.39 9.01 -7.51
N LEU A 186 12.10 8.62 -7.51
CA LEU A 186 11.32 8.42 -6.31
C LEU A 186 11.54 7.00 -5.80
N LEU A 187 12.00 6.84 -4.57
CA LEU A 187 12.18 5.54 -3.93
C LEU A 187 11.01 5.27 -2.98
N ILE A 188 10.18 4.27 -3.29
CA ILE A 188 8.98 3.95 -2.52
C ILE A 188 9.12 2.56 -1.90
N ASN A 189 9.09 2.49 -0.56
CA ASN A 189 9.02 1.24 0.16
C ASN A 189 7.55 0.79 0.31
N ALA A 190 7.20 -0.31 -0.35
CA ALA A 190 5.91 -1.00 -0.25
C ALA A 190 6.03 -2.39 0.43
N THR A 191 7.14 -2.63 1.15
CA THR A 191 7.34 -3.86 1.92
C THR A 191 6.84 -3.70 3.35
N SER A 192 6.62 -4.83 4.04
CA SER A 192 6.37 -4.85 5.49
C SER A 192 7.66 -4.85 6.34
N ALA A 193 8.84 -4.71 5.73
CA ALA A 193 10.12 -4.77 6.44
C ALA A 193 10.25 -3.69 7.52
N GLY A 194 9.65 -2.53 7.32
CA GLY A 194 9.61 -1.45 8.30
C GLY A 194 8.92 -1.82 9.62
N LEU A 195 7.95 -2.74 9.58
CA LEU A 195 7.28 -3.25 10.80
C LEU A 195 8.18 -4.20 11.62
N ALA A 196 9.14 -4.84 10.99
CA ALA A 196 10.07 -5.79 11.62
C ALA A 196 11.44 -5.15 11.95
N GLU A 197 11.59 -3.84 11.80
CA GLU A 197 12.87 -3.11 11.94
C GLU A 197 14.02 -3.68 11.10
N GLN A 198 13.69 -4.43 10.05
CA GLN A 198 14.67 -5.01 9.15
C GLN A 198 15.03 -4.01 8.04
N GLY A 199 16.33 -3.79 7.86
CA GLY A 199 16.86 -3.05 6.72
C GLY A 199 16.54 -3.76 5.39
N LEU A 200 16.47 -2.98 4.33
CA LEU A 200 16.31 -3.49 2.97
C LEU A 200 17.68 -3.53 2.27
N PRO A 201 17.92 -4.49 1.36
CA PRO A 201 19.19 -4.60 0.65
C PRO A 201 19.29 -3.54 -0.47
N VAL A 202 19.06 -2.27 -0.11
CA VAL A 202 19.16 -1.13 -1.01
C VAL A 202 20.54 -0.51 -0.87
N PRO A 203 21.34 -0.45 -1.94
CA PRO A 203 22.67 0.16 -1.87
C PRO A 203 22.62 1.63 -1.44
N PRO A 204 23.54 2.13 -0.59
CA PRO A 204 23.55 3.54 -0.16
C PRO A 204 23.58 4.53 -1.33
N ALA A 205 24.19 4.16 -2.46
CA ALA A 205 24.22 5.00 -3.65
C ALA A 205 22.85 5.23 -4.27
N VAL A 206 21.91 4.29 -4.12
CA VAL A 206 20.52 4.42 -4.61
C VAL A 206 19.80 5.49 -3.78
N TYR A 207 19.92 5.45 -2.45
CA TYR A 207 19.35 6.47 -1.57
C TYR A 207 19.89 7.87 -1.88
N ARG A 208 21.21 8.01 -2.09
CA ARG A 208 21.83 9.32 -2.44
C ARG A 208 21.36 9.90 -3.76
N ARG A 209 21.03 9.04 -4.73
CA ARG A 209 20.56 9.46 -6.05
C ARG A 209 19.06 9.73 -6.08
N ALA A 210 18.29 9.16 -5.15
CA ALA A 210 16.86 9.39 -5.06
C ALA A 210 16.60 10.83 -4.60
N ARG A 211 15.66 11.51 -5.26
CA ARG A 211 15.22 12.84 -4.83
C ARG A 211 14.32 12.80 -3.61
N PHE A 212 13.62 11.67 -3.41
CA PHE A 212 12.67 11.48 -2.33
C PHE A 212 12.54 10.00 -1.99
N ALA A 213 12.56 9.67 -0.69
CA ALA A 213 12.32 8.34 -0.17
C ALA A 213 11.00 8.32 0.61
N TYR A 214 10.06 7.48 0.21
CA TYR A 214 8.73 7.37 0.82
C TYR A 214 8.50 5.97 1.37
N ASP A 215 8.12 5.87 2.63
CA ASP A 215 7.71 4.60 3.23
C ASP A 215 6.18 4.52 3.34
N MET A 216 5.58 3.48 2.76
CA MET A 216 4.14 3.23 2.92
C MET A 216 3.78 2.67 4.30
N VAL A 217 4.79 2.30 5.10
CA VAL A 217 4.62 1.97 6.52
C VAL A 217 4.86 3.23 7.33
N TYR A 218 3.91 3.56 8.18
CA TYR A 218 4.00 4.70 9.11
C TYR A 218 4.21 4.24 10.55
N GLY A 219 4.81 5.08 11.38
CA GLY A 219 5.06 4.81 12.78
C GLY A 219 5.13 6.06 13.65
N ALA A 220 5.37 5.88 14.96
CA ALA A 220 5.70 6.98 15.86
C ALA A 220 7.14 7.47 15.61
N GLU A 221 8.02 6.54 15.26
CA GLU A 221 9.42 6.78 14.93
C GLU A 221 9.70 6.46 13.46
N PRO A 222 10.70 7.09 12.85
CA PRO A 222 11.11 6.77 11.49
C PRO A 222 11.45 5.28 11.34
N THR A 223 10.98 4.66 10.27
CA THR A 223 11.28 3.26 9.95
C THR A 223 12.78 3.05 9.67
N ALA A 224 13.24 1.80 9.69
CA ALA A 224 14.62 1.47 9.30
C ALA A 224 14.97 2.02 7.91
N PHE A 225 14.06 1.87 6.96
CA PHE A 225 14.20 2.40 5.60
C PHE A 225 14.42 3.93 5.58
N LEU A 226 13.65 4.68 6.35
CA LEU A 226 13.80 6.14 6.41
C LEU A 226 15.08 6.57 7.13
N ARG A 227 15.48 5.84 8.18
CA ARG A 227 16.78 6.07 8.87
C ARG A 227 17.94 5.83 7.91
N GLU A 228 17.92 4.75 7.13
CA GLU A 228 18.93 4.43 6.11
C GLU A 228 18.97 5.48 4.99
N ALA A 229 17.81 5.92 4.50
CA ALA A 229 17.72 6.96 3.49
C ALA A 229 18.37 8.27 3.96
N ARG A 230 18.07 8.69 5.19
CA ARG A 230 18.64 9.90 5.80
C ARG A 230 20.15 9.76 6.03
N ALA A 231 20.59 8.63 6.58
CA ALA A 231 22.02 8.36 6.82
C ALA A 231 22.83 8.29 5.52
N ALA A 232 22.24 7.83 4.43
CA ALA A 232 22.86 7.80 3.11
C ALA A 232 22.84 9.17 2.38
N GLY A 233 22.14 10.18 2.90
CA GLY A 233 22.07 11.51 2.33
C GLY A 233 20.97 11.70 1.28
N CYS A 234 19.86 10.95 1.36
CA CYS A 234 18.65 11.26 0.57
C CYS A 234 18.12 12.65 0.95
N PRO A 235 17.87 13.55 -0.02
CA PRO A 235 17.52 14.95 0.26
C PRO A 235 16.23 15.13 1.07
N ALA A 236 15.25 14.25 0.85
CA ALA A 236 13.97 14.28 1.55
C ALA A 236 13.41 12.87 1.74
N SER A 237 12.71 12.64 2.87
CA SER A 237 12.10 11.36 3.19
C SER A 237 10.86 11.53 4.06
N ALA A 238 9.84 10.69 3.84
CA ALA A 238 8.57 10.72 4.56
C ALA A 238 7.93 9.33 4.66
N ASP A 239 6.96 9.21 5.55
CA ASP A 239 6.03 8.09 5.66
C ASP A 239 4.58 8.52 5.38
N GLY A 240 3.73 7.55 5.06
CA GLY A 240 2.34 7.74 4.69
C GLY A 240 1.35 7.61 5.82
#